data_891b654f608030d46b79e6db644160da
#
_entry.id   891b654f608030d46b79e6db644160da
#
_cell.length_a   1.000
_cell.length_b   1.000
_cell.length_c   1.000
_cell.angle_alpha   90.00
_cell.angle_beta   90.00
_cell.angle_gamma   90.00
#
_symmetry.space_group_name_H-M   'P 1'
#
loop_
_entity.id
_entity.type
_entity.pdbx_description
1 polymer ?
#
loop_
_entity_poly.entity_id
_entity_poly.type
_entity_poly.pdbx_seq_one_letter_code
_entity_poly.pdbx_strand_id
1 'polypeptide(L)'
;MLSEKYHKYNDSLKSDFLNIFDQTSHLWKDVKNKKIFLTGCTGFFGYWILRSFIKANKDLKLNSKIFVLTRKKNIKKSNIFKLCNDKAINFYIGDIRNFKYPKEKFDFIIHGATTSALETFKKQDPLEKCSIIVDGTRHILNFAKKCKCKKFLYLSSGAVYGYQPPNMKKIT
;
A
#
# COMPACT_ATOMS: atom_id res chain seq x y z
N MET A 1 19.92 26.31 -6.09
CA MET A 1 19.16 25.59 -7.18
C MET A 1 18.65 24.20 -6.82
N LEU A 2 19.44 23.26 -6.30
CA LEU A 2 18.92 21.94 -5.87
C LEU A 2 18.09 22.01 -4.57
N SER A 3 18.46 22.87 -3.61
CA SER A 3 17.75 23.05 -2.34
C SER A 3 16.36 23.69 -2.51
N GLU A 4 16.21 24.66 -3.38
CA GLU A 4 14.94 25.35 -3.65
C GLU A 4 13.93 24.43 -4.35
N LYS A 5 14.40 23.59 -5.27
CA LYS A 5 13.56 22.59 -5.94
C LYS A 5 13.05 21.52 -4.96
N TYR A 6 13.87 21.16 -3.96
CA TYR A 6 13.46 20.24 -2.88
C TYR A 6 12.48 20.88 -1.89
N HIS A 7 12.63 22.16 -1.56
CA HIS A 7 11.68 22.87 -0.69
C HIS A 7 10.32 23.01 -1.37
N LYS A 8 10.26 23.47 -2.61
CA LYS A 8 9.04 23.61 -3.38
C LYS A 8 8.29 22.29 -3.58
N TYR A 9 9.03 21.19 -3.77
CA TYR A 9 8.45 19.83 -3.85
C TYR A 9 7.88 19.35 -2.52
N ASN A 10 8.55 19.62 -1.40
CA ASN A 10 8.05 19.28 -0.06
C ASN A 10 6.82 20.08 0.33
N ASP A 11 6.73 21.34 -0.04
CA ASP A 11 5.57 22.20 0.25
C ASP A 11 4.35 21.75 -0.57
N SER A 12 4.52 21.39 -1.84
CA SER A 12 3.46 20.82 -2.67
C SER A 12 2.92 19.52 -2.06
N LEU A 13 3.80 18.58 -1.71
CA LEU A 13 3.39 17.33 -1.06
C LEU A 13 2.69 17.55 0.28
N LYS A 14 3.09 18.59 1.03
CA LYS A 14 2.47 18.92 2.30
C LYS A 14 1.01 19.38 2.11
N SER A 15 0.75 20.19 1.11
CA SER A 15 -0.61 20.63 0.77
C SER A 15 -1.49 19.45 0.35
N ASP A 16 -0.96 18.53 -0.46
CA ASP A 16 -1.69 17.34 -0.89
C ASP A 16 -2.07 16.45 0.30
N PHE A 17 -1.14 16.22 1.23
CA PHE A 17 -1.43 15.45 2.44
C PHE A 17 -2.45 16.13 3.36
N LEU A 18 -2.44 17.45 3.45
CA LEU A 18 -3.46 18.20 4.19
C LEU A 18 -4.82 18.03 3.52
N ASN A 19 -4.91 18.21 2.22
CA ASN A 19 -6.14 18.03 1.47
C ASN A 19 -6.71 16.61 1.61
N ILE A 20 -5.88 15.57 1.48
CA ILE A 20 -6.30 14.19 1.72
C ILE A 20 -6.83 14.03 3.14
N PHE A 21 -6.14 14.58 4.14
CA PHE A 21 -6.54 14.47 5.53
C PHE A 21 -7.90 15.16 5.79
N ASP A 22 -8.08 16.36 5.28
CA ASP A 22 -9.32 17.13 5.45
C ASP A 22 -10.53 16.40 4.85
N GLN A 23 -10.35 15.81 3.64
CA GLN A 23 -11.40 15.05 2.98
C GLN A 23 -11.70 13.70 3.65
N THR A 24 -10.74 13.11 4.37
CA THR A 24 -10.88 11.74 4.92
C THR A 24 -10.91 11.67 6.43
N SER A 25 -10.73 12.78 7.14
CA SER A 25 -10.60 12.81 8.61
C SER A 25 -11.74 12.09 9.35
N HIS A 26 -12.97 12.22 8.87
CA HIS A 26 -14.17 11.60 9.43
C HIS A 26 -14.20 10.08 9.30
N LEU A 27 -13.44 9.50 8.35
CA LEU A 27 -13.39 8.05 8.08
C LEU A 27 -12.38 7.34 8.98
N TRP A 28 -11.37 8.05 9.47
CA TRP A 28 -10.27 7.42 10.21
C TRP A 28 -10.66 6.83 11.57
N LYS A 29 -11.80 7.24 12.14
CA LYS A 29 -12.32 6.66 13.39
C LYS A 29 -12.48 5.14 13.32
N ASP A 30 -12.80 4.59 12.14
CA ASP A 30 -13.05 3.17 11.93
C ASP A 30 -11.78 2.33 12.06
N VAL A 31 -10.60 2.94 11.92
CA VAL A 31 -9.31 2.25 12.07
C VAL A 31 -8.68 2.43 13.45
N LYS A 32 -9.34 3.11 14.38
CA LYS A 32 -8.82 3.33 15.75
C LYS A 32 -8.57 1.99 16.46
N ASN A 33 -7.37 1.84 17.06
CA ASN A 33 -6.89 0.62 17.71
C ASN A 33 -6.86 -0.62 16.80
N LYS A 34 -6.72 -0.44 15.48
CA LYS A 34 -6.72 -1.53 14.50
C LYS A 34 -5.32 -1.88 14.03
N LYS A 35 -5.17 -3.14 13.63
CA LYS A 35 -3.99 -3.64 12.92
C LYS A 35 -4.34 -3.84 11.46
N ILE A 36 -3.54 -3.24 10.58
CA ILE A 36 -3.71 -3.27 9.13
C ILE A 36 -2.53 -4.01 8.52
N PHE A 37 -2.78 -4.98 7.66
CA PHE A 37 -1.74 -5.64 6.88
C PHE A 37 -1.74 -5.07 5.46
N LEU A 38 -0.58 -4.59 5.00
CA LEU A 38 -0.46 -3.89 3.72
C LEU A 38 0.59 -4.58 2.85
N THR A 39 0.24 -4.88 1.60
CA THR A 39 1.17 -5.40 0.60
C THR A 39 1.30 -4.43 -0.58
N GLY A 40 2.45 -4.47 -1.28
CA GLY A 40 2.69 -3.61 -2.44
C GLY A 40 3.01 -2.15 -2.12
N CYS A 41 3.37 -1.85 -0.89
CA CYS A 41 3.56 -0.47 -0.41
C CYS A 41 4.93 0.14 -0.72
N THR A 42 5.81 -0.56 -1.42
CA THR A 42 7.11 -0.01 -1.84
C THR A 42 7.02 0.82 -3.12
N GLY A 43 5.83 0.91 -3.72
CA GLY A 43 5.50 1.71 -4.89
C GLY A 43 4.84 3.06 -4.54
N PHE A 44 4.38 3.75 -5.59
CA PHE A 44 3.76 5.08 -5.52
C PHE A 44 2.54 5.11 -4.57
N PHE A 45 1.55 4.27 -4.81
CA PHE A 45 0.34 4.23 -3.95
C PHE A 45 0.65 3.88 -2.50
N GLY A 46 1.57 2.94 -2.28
CA GLY A 46 1.97 2.56 -0.93
C GLY A 46 2.58 3.69 -0.14
N TYR A 47 3.38 4.55 -0.80
CA TYR A 47 3.93 5.75 -0.17
C TYR A 47 2.82 6.69 0.33
N TRP A 48 1.83 6.99 -0.52
CA TRP A 48 0.71 7.85 -0.16
C TRP A 48 -0.14 7.27 0.97
N ILE A 49 -0.46 5.98 0.92
CA ILE A 49 -1.21 5.27 1.97
C ILE A 49 -0.47 5.37 3.31
N LEU A 50 0.83 5.05 3.34
CA LEU A 50 1.62 5.06 4.57
C LEU A 50 1.75 6.47 5.16
N ARG A 51 2.01 7.48 4.35
CA ARG A 51 2.13 8.87 4.81
C ARG A 51 0.81 9.42 5.33
N SER A 52 -0.29 9.17 4.63
CA SER A 52 -1.63 9.57 5.08
C SER A 52 -2.00 8.88 6.39
N PHE A 53 -1.69 7.59 6.52
CA PHE A 53 -1.90 6.85 7.76
C PHE A 53 -1.09 7.42 8.92
N ILE A 54 0.21 7.70 8.74
CA ILE A 54 1.06 8.27 9.79
C ILE A 54 0.48 9.59 10.29
N LYS A 55 0.10 10.48 9.36
CA LYS A 55 -0.53 11.77 9.71
C LYS A 55 -1.81 11.56 10.51
N ALA A 56 -2.75 10.77 9.98
CA ALA A 56 -4.01 10.51 10.66
C ALA A 56 -3.83 9.83 12.02
N ASN A 57 -2.93 8.84 12.09
CA ASN A 57 -2.66 8.11 13.32
C ASN A 57 -2.12 9.01 14.43
N LYS A 58 -1.27 9.99 14.08
CA LYS A 58 -0.71 10.98 14.99
C LYS A 58 -1.75 12.02 15.39
N ASP A 59 -2.36 12.68 14.42
CA ASP A 59 -3.23 13.84 14.65
C ASP A 59 -4.53 13.45 15.36
N LEU A 60 -5.10 12.29 15.01
CA LEU A 60 -6.33 11.77 15.61
C LEU A 60 -6.10 10.78 16.76
N LYS A 61 -4.84 10.55 17.17
CA LYS A 61 -4.47 9.63 18.25
C LYS A 61 -5.14 8.25 18.10
N LEU A 62 -5.03 7.66 16.89
CA LEU A 62 -5.75 6.43 16.54
C LEU A 62 -5.18 5.19 17.24
N ASN A 63 -3.91 5.22 17.66
CA ASN A 63 -3.23 4.07 18.27
C ASN A 63 -3.28 2.80 17.39
N SER A 64 -3.17 2.97 16.09
CA SER A 64 -3.26 1.90 15.10
C SER A 64 -1.88 1.53 14.56
N LYS A 65 -1.75 0.33 14.00
CA LYS A 65 -0.49 -0.18 13.48
C LYS A 65 -0.67 -0.72 12.06
N ILE A 66 0.29 -0.42 11.18
CA ILE A 66 0.39 -1.03 9.85
C ILE A 66 1.57 -2.00 9.82
N PHE A 67 1.34 -3.17 9.25
CA PHE A 67 2.33 -4.20 8.99
C PHE A 67 2.49 -4.34 7.47
N VAL A 68 3.67 -4.08 7.00
CA VAL A 68 4.00 -3.95 5.59
C VAL A 68 4.75 -5.19 5.11
N LEU A 69 4.18 -5.94 4.17
CA LEU A 69 4.89 -7.03 3.50
C LEU A 69 5.83 -6.49 2.42
N THR A 70 7.09 -6.86 2.47
CA THR A 70 8.11 -6.47 1.48
C THR A 70 9.09 -7.59 1.19
N ARG A 71 9.53 -7.70 -0.07
CA ARG A 71 10.62 -8.62 -0.47
C ARG A 71 12.01 -8.11 -0.06
N LYS A 72 12.14 -6.81 0.22
CA LYS A 72 13.43 -6.17 0.48
C LYS A 72 13.91 -6.39 1.90
N LYS A 73 14.99 -7.17 2.07
CA LYS A 73 15.65 -7.37 3.38
C LYS A 73 16.23 -6.06 3.95
N ASN A 74 16.77 -5.19 3.12
CA ASN A 74 17.39 -3.92 3.51
C ASN A 74 16.43 -2.73 3.35
N ILE A 75 15.19 -2.88 3.80
CA ILE A 75 14.17 -1.82 3.69
C ILE A 75 14.62 -0.51 4.34
N LYS A 76 15.42 -0.57 5.41
CA LYS A 76 15.96 0.60 6.12
C LYS A 76 16.78 1.54 5.23
N LYS A 77 17.38 1.03 4.17
CA LYS A 77 18.13 1.84 3.17
C LYS A 77 17.24 2.45 2.08
N SER A 78 15.96 2.07 2.02
CA SER A 78 15.04 2.59 1.02
C SER A 78 14.53 3.98 1.39
N ASN A 79 14.23 4.79 0.37
CA ASN A 79 13.64 6.12 0.59
C ASN A 79 12.28 6.03 1.29
N ILE A 80 11.50 4.97 1.03
CA ILE A 80 10.21 4.73 1.69
C ILE A 80 10.39 4.54 3.20
N PHE A 81 11.41 3.80 3.63
CA PHE A 81 11.67 3.63 5.05
C PHE A 81 12.05 4.95 5.72
N LYS A 82 12.92 5.76 5.08
CA LYS A 82 13.31 7.08 5.60
C LYS A 82 12.10 8.00 5.77
N LEU A 83 11.15 7.93 4.82
CA LEU A 83 9.95 8.75 4.83
C LEU A 83 8.86 8.24 5.78
N CYS A 84 8.86 6.94 6.09
CA CYS A 84 7.87 6.27 6.92
C CYS A 84 8.49 5.67 8.19
N ASN A 85 9.57 6.27 8.73
CA ASN A 85 10.19 5.84 9.97
C ASN A 85 9.33 6.27 11.16
N ASP A 86 8.25 5.50 11.39
CA ASP A 86 7.30 5.72 12.47
C ASP A 86 7.07 4.40 13.23
N LYS A 87 6.88 4.49 14.55
CA LYS A 87 6.67 3.33 15.43
C LYS A 87 5.40 2.54 15.12
N ALA A 88 4.44 3.17 14.43
CA ALA A 88 3.21 2.52 13.99
C ALA A 88 3.40 1.65 12.73
N ILE A 89 4.56 1.76 12.05
CA ILE A 89 4.87 1.00 10.84
C ILE A 89 5.81 -0.15 11.18
N ASN A 90 5.38 -1.37 10.89
CA ASN A 90 6.15 -2.59 11.08
C ASN A 90 6.40 -3.26 9.72
N PHE A 91 7.59 -3.82 9.50
CA PHE A 91 7.92 -4.48 8.25
C PHE A 91 8.00 -5.99 8.43
N TYR A 92 7.34 -6.71 7.52
CA TYR A 92 7.41 -8.14 7.35
C TYR A 92 8.17 -8.47 6.08
N ILE A 93 9.16 -9.36 6.15
CA ILE A 93 9.94 -9.76 4.97
C ILE A 93 9.35 -11.05 4.41
N GLY A 94 9.00 -11.02 3.13
CA GLY A 94 8.47 -12.19 2.44
C GLY A 94 7.99 -11.90 1.01
N ASP A 95 7.85 -12.96 0.23
CA ASP A 95 7.19 -12.90 -1.08
C ASP A 95 5.70 -13.11 -0.91
N ILE A 96 4.89 -12.36 -1.67
CA ILE A 96 3.43 -12.42 -1.59
C ILE A 96 2.87 -13.82 -1.85
N ARG A 97 3.58 -14.63 -2.62
CA ARG A 97 3.15 -15.98 -3.01
C ARG A 97 3.29 -17.03 -1.91
N ASN A 98 4.21 -16.78 -0.93
CA ASN A 98 4.58 -17.81 0.05
C ASN A 98 5.06 -17.27 1.41
N PHE A 99 4.82 -16.00 1.74
CA PHE A 99 5.26 -15.46 3.03
C PHE A 99 4.66 -16.27 4.18
N LYS A 100 5.47 -16.48 5.23
CA LYS A 100 4.99 -17.13 6.45
C LYS A 100 3.96 -16.23 7.13
N TYR A 101 2.78 -16.77 7.38
CA TYR A 101 1.72 -15.98 8.00
C TYR A 101 2.11 -15.51 9.39
N PRO A 102 1.97 -14.18 9.67
CA PRO A 102 2.12 -13.66 11.02
C PRO A 102 1.16 -14.35 12.00
N LYS A 103 1.59 -14.49 13.25
CA LYS A 103 0.71 -14.99 14.33
C LYS A 103 -0.32 -13.96 14.78
N GLU A 104 -0.06 -12.68 14.50
CA GLU A 104 -0.93 -11.57 14.85
C GLU A 104 -2.23 -11.63 14.06
N LYS A 105 -3.29 -11.15 14.69
CA LYS A 105 -4.58 -10.92 14.03
C LYS A 105 -4.57 -9.53 13.39
N PHE A 106 -5.16 -9.43 12.21
CA PHE A 106 -5.33 -8.17 11.48
C PHE A 106 -6.79 -7.89 11.25
N ASP A 107 -7.21 -6.66 11.54
CA ASP A 107 -8.59 -6.25 11.31
C ASP A 107 -8.84 -5.98 9.82
N PHE A 108 -7.85 -5.38 9.14
CA PHE A 108 -7.94 -4.98 7.73
C PHE A 108 -6.72 -5.44 6.94
N ILE A 109 -6.96 -5.79 5.69
CA ILE A 109 -5.90 -6.13 4.73
C ILE A 109 -6.06 -5.26 3.49
N ILE A 110 -4.97 -4.62 3.05
CA ILE A 110 -4.89 -3.89 1.79
C ILE A 110 -3.88 -4.62 0.92
N HIS A 111 -4.35 -5.15 -0.20
CA HIS A 111 -3.52 -5.91 -1.13
C HIS A 111 -3.29 -5.13 -2.42
N GLY A 112 -2.06 -4.66 -2.60
CA GLY A 112 -1.61 -3.96 -3.79
C GLY A 112 -0.28 -4.51 -4.34
N ALA A 113 0.11 -5.71 -3.92
CA ALA A 113 1.35 -6.32 -4.42
C ALA A 113 1.17 -6.79 -5.87
N THR A 114 1.95 -6.19 -6.75
CA THR A 114 2.05 -6.56 -8.15
C THR A 114 3.46 -6.24 -8.65
N THR A 115 3.75 -6.55 -9.90
CA THR A 115 4.97 -6.12 -10.56
C THR A 115 4.87 -4.65 -10.97
N SER A 116 5.96 -3.92 -10.90
CA SER A 116 6.00 -2.54 -11.37
C SER A 116 5.98 -2.46 -12.90
N ALA A 117 5.54 -1.32 -13.43
CA ALA A 117 5.64 -1.03 -14.87
C ALA A 117 7.09 -1.19 -15.37
N LEU A 118 8.07 -0.76 -14.57
CA LEU A 118 9.49 -0.88 -14.91
C LEU A 118 9.93 -2.35 -15.07
N GLU A 119 9.46 -3.26 -14.21
CA GLU A 119 9.74 -4.70 -14.34
C GLU A 119 9.11 -5.26 -15.62
N THR A 120 7.90 -4.81 -15.96
CA THR A 120 7.23 -5.17 -17.21
C THR A 120 8.02 -4.68 -18.44
N PHE A 121 8.48 -3.43 -18.45
CA PHE A 121 9.31 -2.87 -19.53
C PHE A 121 10.67 -3.56 -19.64
N LYS A 122 11.23 -4.05 -18.55
CA LYS A 122 12.48 -4.84 -18.52
C LYS A 122 12.28 -6.30 -18.94
N LYS A 123 11.19 -6.63 -19.63
CA LYS A 123 10.87 -7.97 -20.13
C LYS A 123 10.79 -9.03 -19.03
N GLN A 124 10.20 -8.69 -17.88
CA GLN A 124 9.89 -9.70 -16.87
C GLN A 124 9.07 -10.82 -17.51
N ASP A 125 9.38 -12.07 -17.13
CA ASP A 125 8.63 -13.24 -17.57
C ASP A 125 7.12 -13.08 -17.27
N PRO A 126 6.25 -13.17 -18.29
CA PRO A 126 4.80 -13.08 -18.10
C PRO A 126 4.25 -14.12 -17.13
N LEU A 127 4.82 -15.33 -17.09
CA LEU A 127 4.41 -16.39 -16.16
C LEU A 127 4.73 -16.04 -14.72
N GLU A 128 5.90 -15.43 -14.47
CA GLU A 128 6.24 -14.91 -13.14
C GLU A 128 5.27 -13.82 -12.71
N LYS A 129 4.94 -12.90 -13.62
CA LYS A 129 3.95 -11.85 -13.37
C LYS A 129 2.58 -12.43 -13.03
N CYS A 130 2.13 -13.41 -13.81
CA CYS A 130 0.87 -14.12 -13.57
C CYS A 130 0.88 -14.78 -12.18
N SER A 131 1.94 -15.50 -11.82
CA SER A 131 2.08 -16.13 -10.50
C SER A 131 2.03 -15.10 -9.36
N ILE A 132 2.71 -13.96 -9.49
CA ILE A 132 2.65 -12.90 -8.46
C ILE A 132 1.22 -12.40 -8.28
N ILE A 133 0.47 -12.19 -9.35
CA ILE A 133 -0.90 -11.68 -9.30
C ILE A 133 -1.86 -12.77 -8.80
N VAL A 134 -1.86 -13.96 -9.39
CA VAL A 134 -2.85 -15.01 -9.11
C VAL A 134 -2.53 -15.75 -7.82
N ASP A 135 -1.32 -16.33 -7.72
CA ASP A 135 -0.94 -17.11 -6.54
C ASP A 135 -0.71 -16.22 -5.33
N GLY A 136 -0.15 -15.02 -5.56
CA GLY A 136 -0.02 -14.01 -4.50
C GLY A 136 -1.38 -13.58 -3.96
N THR A 137 -2.36 -13.31 -4.81
CA THR A 137 -3.72 -12.97 -4.37
C THR A 137 -4.39 -14.14 -3.65
N ARG A 138 -4.25 -15.36 -4.16
CA ARG A 138 -4.75 -16.57 -3.48
C ARG A 138 -4.13 -16.74 -2.10
N HIS A 139 -2.82 -16.55 -1.98
CA HIS A 139 -2.11 -16.69 -0.71
C HIS A 139 -2.57 -15.66 0.33
N ILE A 140 -2.70 -14.39 -0.05
CA ILE A 140 -3.16 -13.33 0.87
C ILE A 140 -4.64 -13.49 1.25
N LEU A 141 -5.51 -14.00 0.36
CA LEU A 141 -6.89 -14.32 0.69
C LEU A 141 -7.00 -15.47 1.70
N ASN A 142 -6.15 -16.51 1.56
CA ASN A 142 -6.04 -17.57 2.55
C ASN A 142 -5.58 -17.04 3.91
N PHE A 143 -4.63 -16.11 3.91
CA PHE A 143 -4.22 -15.42 5.13
C PHE A 143 -5.37 -14.60 5.73
N ALA A 144 -6.10 -13.84 4.92
CA ALA A 144 -7.27 -13.07 5.34
C ALA A 144 -8.33 -13.95 6.02
N LYS A 145 -8.63 -15.10 5.44
CA LYS A 145 -9.52 -16.10 6.03
C LYS A 145 -8.99 -16.63 7.36
N LYS A 146 -7.69 -16.99 7.41
CA LYS A 146 -7.06 -17.53 8.62
C LYS A 146 -7.05 -16.54 9.78
N CYS A 147 -6.74 -15.27 9.54
CA CYS A 147 -6.74 -14.23 10.58
C CYS A 147 -8.13 -13.64 10.86
N LYS A 148 -9.17 -14.07 10.12
CA LYS A 148 -10.56 -13.58 10.23
C LYS A 148 -10.62 -12.06 10.09
N CYS A 149 -9.94 -11.51 9.07
CA CYS A 149 -9.95 -10.07 8.84
C CYS A 149 -11.37 -9.57 8.53
N LYS A 150 -11.68 -8.35 8.96
CA LYS A 150 -13.02 -7.76 8.82
C LYS A 150 -13.28 -7.18 7.43
N LYS A 151 -12.24 -6.56 6.84
CA LYS A 151 -12.33 -5.96 5.51
C LYS A 151 -11.05 -6.25 4.72
N PHE A 152 -11.23 -6.57 3.45
CA PHE A 152 -10.15 -6.80 2.48
C PHE A 152 -10.31 -5.83 1.32
N LEU A 153 -9.30 -5.01 1.05
CA LEU A 153 -9.25 -4.12 -0.08
C LEU A 153 -8.21 -4.64 -1.09
N TYR A 154 -8.64 -4.88 -2.31
CA TYR A 154 -7.77 -5.23 -3.44
C TYR A 154 -7.57 -4.01 -4.36
N LEU A 155 -6.32 -3.62 -4.55
CA LEU A 155 -5.96 -2.56 -5.51
C LEU A 155 -5.85 -3.18 -6.89
N SER A 156 -6.94 -3.11 -7.65
CA SER A 156 -7.05 -3.62 -9.00
C SER A 156 -6.47 -2.62 -10.04
N SER A 157 -6.83 -2.76 -11.28
CA SER A 157 -6.38 -1.91 -12.38
C SER A 157 -7.55 -1.58 -13.31
N GLY A 158 -7.54 -0.39 -13.91
CA GLY A 158 -8.45 -0.03 -14.99
C GLY A 158 -8.37 -0.94 -16.22
N ALA A 159 -7.24 -1.65 -16.38
CA ALA A 159 -7.06 -2.61 -17.47
C ALA A 159 -8.04 -3.79 -17.46
N VAL A 160 -8.70 -4.06 -16.32
CA VAL A 160 -9.73 -5.12 -16.22
C VAL A 160 -10.96 -4.83 -17.07
N TYR A 161 -11.17 -3.57 -17.45
CA TYR A 161 -12.29 -3.18 -18.29
C TYR A 161 -12.02 -3.34 -19.80
N GLY A 162 -10.78 -3.68 -20.20
CA GLY A 162 -10.40 -3.82 -21.59
C GLY A 162 -10.31 -2.51 -22.36
N TYR A 163 -10.44 -2.59 -23.68
CA TYR A 163 -10.42 -1.42 -24.56
C TYR A 163 -11.67 -0.57 -24.37
N GLN A 164 -11.48 0.73 -24.24
CA GLN A 164 -12.57 1.69 -24.09
C GLN A 164 -12.61 2.61 -25.31
N PRO A 165 -13.75 2.64 -26.05
CA PRO A 165 -13.91 3.57 -27.16
C PRO A 165 -13.72 5.03 -26.71
N PRO A 166 -13.09 5.90 -27.55
CA PRO A 166 -12.82 7.30 -27.17
C PRO A 166 -14.08 8.14 -26.85
N ASN A 167 -15.23 7.74 -27.36
CA ASN A 167 -16.52 8.41 -27.12
C ASN A 167 -17.24 7.93 -25.85
N MET A 168 -16.70 6.94 -25.13
CA MET A 168 -17.27 6.44 -23.88
C MET A 168 -17.01 7.43 -22.73
N LYS A 169 -18.08 8.01 -22.19
CA LYS A 169 -17.98 8.99 -21.08
C LYS A 169 -17.82 8.33 -19.71
N LYS A 170 -18.31 7.12 -19.53
CA LYS A 170 -18.23 6.36 -18.26
C LYS A 170 -18.13 4.87 -18.54
N ILE A 171 -17.37 4.17 -17.72
CA ILE A 171 -17.37 2.70 -17.64
C ILE A 171 -18.59 2.31 -16.80
N THR A 172 -19.43 1.48 -17.34
CA THR A 172 -20.59 0.91 -16.65
C THR A 172 -20.33 -0.52 -16.24
#